data_cb4a4331eafe5ca721c81f8227948cd8
#
_entry.id   cb4a4331eafe5ca721c81f8227948cd8
#
_cell.length_a   1.000
_cell.length_b   1.000
_cell.length_c   1.000
_cell.angle_alpha   90.00
_cell.angle_beta   90.00
_cell.angle_gamma   90.00
#
_symmetry.space_group_name_H-M   'P 1'
#
loop_
_entity.id
_entity.type
_entity.pdbx_description
1 polymer ?
#
loop_
_entity_poly.entity_id
_entity_poly.type
_entity_poly.pdbx_seq_one_letter_code
_entity_poly.pdbx_strand_id
1 'polypeptide(L)'
;MLDPFIFGGLKSITNNDPQQATLLKLAKAGIAVYCPHTAVDAAPEGLNTWLADIVSGPHESKRSVANPATNAPSSHAGAGYGTIGRFNNAVSLSEIILRLADKLGGLRHIMVASPVGADVKTTKVNSFGVCAGSGYDVLKKADVDLVVTGETSHHSALRAIQQGRTLVQVFHSNSERGYLQEVLRPKLEAAIRETDPDVEVVTSKVDKDPFTILDVSDLK
;
A
#
# COMPACT_ATOMS: atom_id res chain seq x y z
N MET A 1 3.73 9.05 10.80
CA MET A 1 4.46 7.85 10.34
C MET A 1 3.47 6.72 10.20
N LEU A 2 3.48 5.96 9.10
CA LEU A 2 2.53 4.86 8.92
C LEU A 2 2.91 3.66 9.79
N ASP A 3 4.10 3.14 9.60
CA ASP A 3 4.61 1.99 10.35
C ASP A 3 5.14 2.36 11.74
N PRO A 4 4.93 1.49 12.73
CA PRO A 4 5.51 1.68 14.05
C PRO A 4 7.05 1.51 14.02
N PHE A 5 7.76 2.26 14.85
CA PHE A 5 9.20 2.06 15.06
C PHE A 5 9.54 0.70 15.67
N ILE A 6 8.59 0.12 16.41
CA ILE A 6 8.80 -1.08 17.20
C ILE A 6 7.60 -1.99 16.99
N PHE A 7 7.84 -3.17 16.43
CA PHE A 7 6.80 -4.18 16.16
C PHE A 7 6.61 -5.20 17.30
N GLY A 8 7.51 -5.26 18.25
CA GLY A 8 7.46 -6.23 19.33
C GLY A 8 7.54 -5.58 20.72
N GLY A 9 7.20 -6.34 21.75
CA GLY A 9 7.39 -5.90 23.13
C GLY A 9 8.88 -5.73 23.44
N LEU A 10 9.25 -4.61 24.06
CA LEU A 10 10.60 -4.35 24.54
C LEU A 10 10.64 -4.46 26.06
N LYS A 11 11.67 -5.13 26.59
CA LYS A 11 11.98 -5.14 28.04
C LYS A 11 12.72 -3.87 28.49
N SER A 12 13.41 -3.21 27.56
CA SER A 12 14.18 -1.98 27.79
C SER A 12 14.31 -1.21 26.49
N ILE A 13 14.57 0.09 26.59
CA ILE A 13 14.90 0.97 25.46
C ILE A 13 16.34 1.45 25.67
N THR A 14 17.12 1.46 24.58
CA THR A 14 18.55 1.80 24.60
C THR A 14 18.90 2.84 23.52
N ASN A 15 19.96 3.60 23.77
CA ASN A 15 20.54 4.51 22.78
C ASN A 15 21.43 3.80 21.74
N ASN A 16 21.73 2.51 21.93
CA ASN A 16 22.59 1.75 21.01
C ASN A 16 21.84 1.32 19.73
N ASP A 17 20.52 1.28 19.78
CA ASP A 17 19.67 1.04 18.61
C ASP A 17 19.22 2.39 18.04
N PRO A 18 19.46 2.68 16.74
CA PRO A 18 19.14 3.98 16.15
C PRO A 18 17.65 4.34 16.19
N GLN A 19 16.75 3.37 16.03
CA GLN A 19 15.31 3.60 16.07
C GLN A 19 14.85 3.93 17.48
N GLN A 20 15.32 3.16 18.47
CA GLN A 20 15.03 3.40 19.88
C GLN A 20 15.63 4.74 20.36
N ALA A 21 16.86 5.05 19.95
CA ALA A 21 17.48 6.34 20.23
C ALA A 21 16.67 7.53 19.67
N THR A 22 16.11 7.36 18.49
CA THR A 22 15.21 8.36 17.89
C THR A 22 13.94 8.54 18.73
N LEU A 23 13.30 7.45 19.16
CA LEU A 23 12.12 7.49 20.01
C LEU A 23 12.42 8.19 21.38
N LEU A 24 13.56 7.90 21.98
CA LEU A 24 14.00 8.58 23.21
C LEU A 24 14.22 10.08 23.02
N LYS A 25 14.77 10.51 21.86
CA LYS A 25 14.91 11.93 21.50
C LYS A 25 13.57 12.61 21.36
N LEU A 26 12.62 11.99 20.66
CA LEU A 26 11.26 12.52 20.50
C LEU A 26 10.55 12.64 21.84
N ALA A 27 10.60 11.61 22.69
CA ALA A 27 10.02 11.64 24.02
C ALA A 27 10.64 12.75 24.90
N LYS A 28 11.97 12.92 24.86
CA LYS A 28 12.66 14.02 25.59
C LYS A 28 12.25 15.40 25.08
N ALA A 29 11.92 15.53 23.80
CA ALA A 29 11.47 16.79 23.19
C ALA A 29 9.95 17.05 23.39
N GLY A 30 9.22 16.14 24.07
CA GLY A 30 7.78 16.26 24.26
C GLY A 30 6.98 16.00 22.97
N ILE A 31 7.56 15.33 21.99
CA ILE A 31 6.94 15.04 20.70
C ILE A 31 6.26 13.67 20.78
N ALA A 32 4.94 13.66 20.63
CA ALA A 32 4.16 12.43 20.54
C ALA A 32 4.34 11.75 19.17
N VAL A 33 4.32 10.42 19.15
CA VAL A 33 4.38 9.62 17.92
C VAL A 33 3.11 8.79 17.81
N TYR A 34 2.41 8.93 16.69
CA TYR A 34 1.24 8.12 16.35
C TYR A 34 1.46 7.40 15.02
N CYS A 35 1.29 6.09 15.01
CA CYS A 35 1.43 5.24 13.85
C CYS A 35 0.10 4.51 13.60
N PRO A 36 -0.72 4.96 12.65
CA PRO A 36 -2.02 4.35 12.37
C PRO A 36 -1.92 2.93 11.77
N HIS A 37 -0.80 2.61 11.10
CA HIS A 37 -0.47 1.30 10.53
C HIS A 37 -1.69 0.65 9.85
N THR A 38 -2.03 -0.57 10.25
CA THR A 38 -3.13 -1.35 9.67
C THR A 38 -4.54 -0.74 9.83
N ALA A 39 -4.73 0.26 10.69
CA ALA A 39 -6.00 0.97 10.78
C ALA A 39 -6.33 1.74 9.49
N VAL A 40 -5.30 2.26 8.81
CA VAL A 40 -5.46 2.95 7.52
C VAL A 40 -5.76 1.96 6.40
N ASP A 41 -5.18 0.75 6.48
CA ASP A 41 -5.48 -0.33 5.55
C ASP A 41 -6.91 -0.83 5.67
N ALA A 42 -7.40 -0.93 6.92
CA ALA A 42 -8.71 -1.50 7.20
C ALA A 42 -9.88 -0.53 7.01
N ALA A 43 -9.62 0.77 6.99
CA ALA A 43 -10.68 1.78 6.82
C ALA A 43 -11.44 1.59 5.49
N PRO A 44 -12.79 1.71 5.47
CA PRO A 44 -13.59 1.52 4.25
C PRO A 44 -13.18 2.44 3.09
N GLU A 45 -12.81 3.69 3.39
CA GLU A 45 -12.26 4.67 2.45
C GLU A 45 -10.76 4.88 2.67
N GLY A 46 -10.05 3.81 3.02
CA GLY A 46 -8.66 3.83 3.37
C GLY A 46 -7.72 3.58 2.19
N LEU A 47 -6.50 3.22 2.54
CA LEU A 47 -5.39 3.02 1.62
C LEU A 47 -5.69 2.00 0.52
N ASN A 48 -6.30 0.87 0.87
CA ASN A 48 -6.59 -0.19 -0.11
C ASN A 48 -7.72 0.17 -1.07
N THR A 49 -8.68 1.00 -0.65
CA THR A 49 -9.70 1.56 -1.54
C THR A 49 -9.09 2.54 -2.54
N TRP A 50 -8.22 3.45 -2.08
CA TRP A 50 -7.48 4.37 -2.93
C TRP A 50 -6.60 3.63 -3.96
N LEU A 51 -5.88 2.59 -3.55
CA LEU A 51 -5.07 1.77 -4.48
C LEU A 51 -5.97 1.04 -5.49
N ALA A 52 -7.14 0.55 -5.07
CA ALA A 52 -8.12 -0.05 -5.96
C ALA A 52 -8.70 0.96 -6.96
N ASP A 53 -8.86 2.23 -6.58
CA ASP A 53 -9.27 3.32 -7.49
C ASP A 53 -8.23 3.53 -8.59
N ILE A 54 -6.94 3.51 -8.23
CA ILE A 54 -5.86 3.58 -9.21
C ILE A 54 -5.89 2.39 -10.16
N VAL A 55 -6.06 1.17 -9.66
CA VAL A 55 -6.13 -0.04 -10.51
C VAL A 55 -7.34 0.01 -11.44
N SER A 56 -8.49 0.43 -10.95
CA SER A 56 -9.70 0.52 -11.76
C SER A 56 -9.64 1.65 -12.80
N GLY A 57 -9.13 2.82 -12.40
CA GLY A 57 -9.18 4.03 -13.22
C GLY A 57 -10.60 4.37 -13.68
N PRO A 58 -10.83 4.57 -14.99
CA PRO A 58 -12.15 4.89 -15.51
C PRO A 58 -13.08 3.67 -15.66
N HIS A 59 -12.59 2.45 -15.37
CA HIS A 59 -13.35 1.23 -15.59
C HIS A 59 -14.21 0.90 -14.36
N GLU A 60 -15.47 0.65 -14.59
CA GLU A 60 -16.39 0.20 -13.53
C GLU A 60 -16.00 -1.18 -13.02
N SER A 61 -16.03 -1.32 -11.70
CA SER A 61 -15.78 -2.59 -11.01
C SER A 61 -16.68 -2.76 -9.79
N LYS A 62 -17.15 -3.98 -9.57
CA LYS A 62 -17.78 -4.37 -8.30
C LYS A 62 -16.69 -4.67 -7.30
N ARG A 63 -16.77 -4.06 -6.11
CA ARG A 63 -15.74 -4.18 -5.07
C ARG A 63 -16.23 -4.89 -3.83
N SER A 64 -15.32 -5.56 -3.15
CA SER A 64 -15.50 -6.16 -1.84
C SER A 64 -14.19 -6.16 -1.06
N VAL A 65 -14.28 -6.26 0.25
CA VAL A 65 -13.12 -6.44 1.13
C VAL A 65 -12.59 -7.86 0.98
N ALA A 66 -11.27 -8.04 0.90
CA ALA A 66 -10.65 -9.36 0.79
C ALA A 66 -10.70 -10.13 2.12
N ASN A 67 -10.44 -9.46 3.24
CA ASN A 67 -10.44 -10.05 4.57
C ASN A 67 -11.17 -9.09 5.55
N PRO A 68 -12.47 -9.30 5.84
CA PRO A 68 -13.25 -8.44 6.72
C PRO A 68 -12.68 -8.37 8.14
N ALA A 69 -12.68 -7.19 8.74
CA ALA A 69 -12.29 -6.99 10.13
C ALA A 69 -13.40 -7.48 11.07
N THR A 70 -13.04 -8.32 12.05
CA THR A 70 -14.01 -8.92 13.00
C THR A 70 -14.45 -7.98 14.10
N ASN A 71 -13.65 -6.94 14.42
CA ASN A 71 -13.86 -6.03 15.55
C ASN A 71 -13.86 -4.55 15.09
N ALA A 72 -14.44 -4.28 13.93
CA ALA A 72 -14.56 -2.91 13.44
C ALA A 72 -15.53 -2.09 14.32
N PRO A 73 -15.21 -0.82 14.63
CA PRO A 73 -16.17 0.09 15.24
C PRO A 73 -17.42 0.26 14.36
N SER A 74 -18.56 0.53 14.96
CA SER A 74 -19.84 0.76 14.21
C SER A 74 -19.72 1.89 13.19
N SER A 75 -18.93 2.91 13.48
CA SER A 75 -18.58 4.01 12.56
C SER A 75 -17.80 3.58 11.32
N HIS A 76 -17.23 2.36 11.32
CA HIS A 76 -16.42 1.80 10.24
C HIS A 76 -16.99 0.46 9.74
N ALA A 77 -18.32 0.39 9.64
CA ALA A 77 -18.98 -0.79 9.08
C ALA A 77 -18.43 -1.09 7.68
N GLY A 78 -18.07 -2.36 7.44
CA GLY A 78 -17.43 -2.79 6.19
C GLY A 78 -15.91 -2.67 6.18
N ALA A 79 -15.28 -2.28 7.30
CA ALA A 79 -13.83 -2.27 7.43
C ALA A 79 -13.21 -3.67 7.21
N GLY A 80 -12.00 -3.68 6.66
CA GLY A 80 -11.23 -4.90 6.46
C GLY A 80 -10.01 -4.68 5.57
N TYR A 81 -9.22 -5.72 5.42
CA TYR A 81 -7.91 -5.65 4.78
C TYR A 81 -7.99 -6.08 3.32
N GLY A 82 -7.35 -5.31 2.45
CA GLY A 82 -7.30 -5.54 1.01
C GLY A 82 -8.64 -5.32 0.32
N THR A 83 -8.60 -4.96 -0.95
CA THR A 83 -9.78 -4.76 -1.79
C THR A 83 -9.74 -5.71 -2.98
N ILE A 84 -10.84 -6.42 -3.24
CA ILE A 84 -11.05 -7.20 -4.44
C ILE A 84 -11.97 -6.39 -5.37
N GLY A 85 -11.59 -6.32 -6.65
CA GLY A 85 -12.43 -5.73 -7.70
C GLY A 85 -12.68 -6.72 -8.83
N ARG A 86 -13.90 -6.68 -9.38
CA ARG A 86 -14.29 -7.43 -10.58
C ARG A 86 -14.77 -6.44 -11.62
N PHE A 87 -14.06 -6.33 -12.73
CA PHE A 87 -14.40 -5.43 -13.82
C PHE A 87 -15.68 -5.89 -14.53
N ASN A 88 -16.47 -4.93 -15.00
CA ASN A 88 -17.61 -5.23 -15.87
C ASN A 88 -17.14 -5.72 -17.25
N ASN A 89 -16.02 -5.19 -17.73
CA ASN A 89 -15.34 -5.62 -18.98
C ASN A 89 -13.85 -5.80 -18.70
N ALA A 90 -13.22 -6.78 -19.32
CA ALA A 90 -11.81 -7.07 -19.14
C ALA A 90 -10.92 -5.87 -19.54
N VAL A 91 -9.98 -5.50 -18.67
CA VAL A 91 -9.06 -4.36 -18.85
C VAL A 91 -7.67 -4.86 -19.23
N SER A 92 -6.93 -4.11 -20.02
CA SER A 92 -5.57 -4.46 -20.40
C SER A 92 -4.62 -4.40 -19.18
N LEU A 93 -3.82 -5.45 -18.98
CA LEU A 93 -2.81 -5.47 -17.92
C LEU A 93 -1.79 -4.33 -18.10
N SER A 94 -1.36 -4.07 -19.35
CA SER A 94 -0.43 -2.97 -19.64
C SER A 94 -1.03 -1.60 -19.30
N GLU A 95 -2.32 -1.39 -19.54
CA GLU A 95 -3.02 -0.15 -19.15
C GLU A 95 -3.03 0.03 -17.62
N ILE A 96 -3.32 -1.02 -16.88
CA ILE A 96 -3.30 -1.00 -15.40
C ILE A 96 -1.89 -0.68 -14.89
N ILE A 97 -0.85 -1.31 -15.44
CA ILE A 97 0.54 -1.09 -15.06
C ILE A 97 0.98 0.35 -15.34
N LEU A 98 0.64 0.90 -16.51
CA LEU A 98 0.96 2.28 -16.88
C LEU A 98 0.27 3.27 -15.93
N ARG A 99 -0.96 3.01 -15.57
CA ARG A 99 -1.72 3.83 -14.62
C ARG A 99 -1.14 3.76 -13.21
N LEU A 100 -0.78 2.56 -12.72
CA LEU A 100 -0.06 2.40 -11.46
C LEU A 100 1.26 3.19 -11.48
N ALA A 101 2.05 3.07 -12.55
CA ALA A 101 3.30 3.80 -12.69
C ALA A 101 3.12 5.32 -12.61
N ASP A 102 2.13 5.86 -13.32
CA ASP A 102 1.81 7.29 -13.32
C ASP A 102 1.33 7.77 -11.94
N LYS A 103 0.32 7.11 -11.39
CA LYS A 103 -0.37 7.54 -10.15
C LYS A 103 0.41 7.29 -8.86
N LEU A 104 1.39 6.40 -8.87
CA LEU A 104 2.25 6.12 -7.73
C LEU A 104 3.58 6.91 -7.78
N GLY A 105 3.60 8.06 -8.46
CA GLY A 105 4.72 8.99 -8.45
C GLY A 105 5.65 8.88 -9.66
N GLY A 106 5.18 8.38 -10.80
CA GLY A 106 5.97 8.28 -12.03
C GLY A 106 7.01 7.17 -11.98
N LEU A 107 6.60 5.98 -11.55
CA LEU A 107 7.50 4.84 -11.37
C LEU A 107 8.12 4.41 -12.71
N ARG A 108 9.44 4.39 -12.78
CA ARG A 108 10.18 3.87 -13.96
C ARG A 108 10.31 2.35 -13.96
N HIS A 109 10.17 1.72 -12.80
CA HIS A 109 10.36 0.28 -12.61
C HIS A 109 9.23 -0.29 -11.76
N ILE A 110 8.67 -1.40 -12.21
CA ILE A 110 7.66 -2.20 -11.52
C ILE A 110 8.06 -3.67 -11.68
N MET A 111 7.91 -4.46 -10.64
CA MET A 111 8.15 -5.90 -10.71
C MET A 111 6.86 -6.63 -11.10
N VAL A 112 6.95 -7.46 -12.14
CA VAL A 112 5.82 -8.26 -12.62
C VAL A 112 6.20 -9.72 -12.65
N ALA A 113 5.38 -10.57 -12.03
CA ALA A 113 5.45 -12.01 -12.17
C ALA A 113 4.17 -12.49 -12.89
N SER A 114 4.34 -13.09 -14.05
CA SER A 114 3.22 -13.56 -14.89
C SER A 114 3.27 -15.08 -15.04
N PRO A 115 2.12 -15.75 -15.21
CA PRO A 115 2.07 -17.16 -15.57
C PRO A 115 2.85 -17.45 -16.84
N VAL A 116 3.33 -18.70 -16.98
CA VAL A 116 4.07 -19.12 -18.18
C VAL A 116 3.20 -18.93 -19.43
N GLY A 117 3.76 -18.26 -20.43
CA GLY A 117 3.08 -17.95 -21.70
C GLY A 117 2.19 -16.70 -21.64
N ALA A 118 2.02 -16.05 -20.51
CA ALA A 118 1.31 -14.78 -20.43
C ALA A 118 2.23 -13.61 -20.82
N ASP A 119 1.75 -12.71 -21.67
CA ASP A 119 2.43 -11.49 -22.09
C ASP A 119 1.69 -10.27 -21.50
N VAL A 120 2.42 -9.39 -20.83
CA VAL A 120 1.90 -8.14 -20.25
C VAL A 120 1.13 -7.29 -21.26
N LYS A 121 1.57 -7.27 -22.52
CA LYS A 121 0.96 -6.44 -23.58
C LYS A 121 -0.39 -6.97 -24.06
N THR A 122 -0.61 -8.28 -23.98
CA THR A 122 -1.81 -8.92 -24.52
C THR A 122 -2.76 -9.44 -23.45
N THR A 123 -2.27 -9.62 -22.22
CA THR A 123 -3.08 -10.13 -21.10
C THR A 123 -4.22 -9.18 -20.76
N LYS A 124 -5.41 -9.75 -20.58
CA LYS A 124 -6.61 -9.08 -20.08
C LYS A 124 -6.92 -9.51 -18.65
N VAL A 125 -7.41 -8.58 -17.85
CA VAL A 125 -7.71 -8.74 -16.43
C VAL A 125 -9.21 -8.52 -16.22
N ASN A 126 -9.91 -9.52 -15.67
CA ASN A 126 -11.32 -9.42 -15.31
C ASN A 126 -11.50 -9.09 -13.82
N SER A 127 -10.49 -9.44 -13.00
CA SER A 127 -10.55 -9.28 -11.55
C SER A 127 -9.18 -8.95 -10.97
N PHE A 128 -9.17 -8.17 -9.90
CA PHE A 128 -7.95 -7.80 -9.21
C PHE A 128 -8.12 -7.85 -7.68
N GLY A 129 -7.02 -8.05 -6.99
CA GLY A 129 -6.89 -7.85 -5.56
C GLY A 129 -5.77 -6.89 -5.26
N VAL A 130 -5.98 -5.92 -4.37
CA VAL A 130 -4.97 -4.97 -3.93
C VAL A 130 -4.80 -5.00 -2.42
N CYS A 131 -3.56 -4.94 -1.97
CA CYS A 131 -3.21 -4.68 -0.58
C CYS A 131 -1.83 -4.03 -0.54
N ALA A 132 -1.75 -2.82 -0.01
CA ALA A 132 -0.54 -2.02 0.04
C ALA A 132 0.53 -2.65 0.97
N GLY A 133 1.74 -2.10 0.95
CA GLY A 133 2.87 -2.54 1.75
C GLY A 133 3.22 -4.02 1.51
N SER A 134 3.40 -4.80 2.56
CA SER A 134 3.64 -6.25 2.51
C SER A 134 2.36 -7.10 2.53
N GLY A 135 1.27 -6.60 1.93
CA GLY A 135 -0.09 -7.11 2.05
C GLY A 135 -0.44 -8.39 1.26
N TYR A 136 0.52 -9.04 0.59
CA TYR A 136 0.22 -10.25 -0.23
C TYR A 136 -0.52 -11.35 0.53
N ASP A 137 -0.20 -11.56 1.81
CA ASP A 137 -0.82 -12.62 2.60
C ASP A 137 -2.34 -12.44 2.78
N VAL A 138 -2.83 -11.21 2.73
CA VAL A 138 -4.26 -10.88 2.73
C VAL A 138 -4.94 -11.39 1.47
N LEU A 139 -4.21 -11.38 0.34
CA LEU A 139 -4.72 -11.70 -1.00
C LEU A 139 -4.40 -13.12 -1.47
N LYS A 140 -3.63 -13.89 -0.70
CA LYS A 140 -3.13 -15.21 -1.15
C LYS A 140 -4.22 -16.23 -1.48
N LYS A 141 -5.43 -16.07 -0.91
CA LYS A 141 -6.59 -16.93 -1.16
C LYS A 141 -7.65 -16.27 -2.06
N ALA A 142 -7.43 -15.03 -2.48
CA ALA A 142 -8.37 -14.33 -3.35
C ALA A 142 -8.41 -14.99 -4.73
N ASP A 143 -9.60 -15.22 -5.25
CA ASP A 143 -9.81 -15.71 -6.61
C ASP A 143 -9.87 -14.49 -7.56
N VAL A 144 -8.69 -14.12 -8.09
CA VAL A 144 -8.50 -12.94 -8.95
C VAL A 144 -7.42 -13.21 -10.00
N ASP A 145 -7.50 -12.52 -11.14
CA ASP A 145 -6.50 -12.61 -12.23
C ASP A 145 -5.22 -11.84 -11.92
N LEU A 146 -5.36 -10.71 -11.22
CA LEU A 146 -4.29 -9.77 -10.90
C LEU A 146 -4.20 -9.54 -9.39
N VAL A 147 -2.99 -9.62 -8.85
CA VAL A 147 -2.65 -9.21 -7.49
C VAL A 147 -1.71 -8.00 -7.55
N VAL A 148 -2.05 -6.92 -6.85
CA VAL A 148 -1.21 -5.73 -6.71
C VAL A 148 -0.86 -5.55 -5.23
N THR A 149 0.44 -5.44 -4.93
CA THR A 149 0.93 -5.21 -3.57
C THR A 149 2.21 -4.37 -3.60
N GLY A 150 2.62 -3.83 -2.47
CA GLY A 150 3.90 -3.12 -2.38
C GLY A 150 5.06 -4.08 -2.58
N GLU A 151 5.15 -5.12 -1.77
CA GLU A 151 6.21 -6.11 -1.83
C GLU A 151 5.75 -7.50 -1.38
N THR A 152 6.47 -8.54 -1.82
CA THR A 152 6.31 -9.90 -1.31
C THR A 152 7.54 -10.76 -1.62
N SER A 153 7.56 -11.98 -1.09
CA SER A 153 8.68 -12.91 -1.27
C SER A 153 8.67 -13.57 -2.65
N HIS A 154 9.85 -14.07 -3.06
CA HIS A 154 10.01 -14.91 -4.25
C HIS A 154 9.04 -16.11 -4.26
N HIS A 155 8.88 -16.79 -3.12
CA HIS A 155 7.97 -17.94 -3.03
C HIS A 155 6.50 -17.56 -3.20
N SER A 156 6.11 -16.38 -2.71
CA SER A 156 4.76 -15.84 -2.92
C SER A 156 4.50 -15.54 -4.39
N ALA A 157 5.49 -14.98 -5.09
CA ALA A 157 5.41 -14.74 -6.53
C ALA A 157 5.27 -16.05 -7.33
N LEU A 158 6.09 -17.06 -7.02
CA LEU A 158 5.97 -18.39 -7.62
C LEU A 158 4.57 -18.98 -7.40
N ARG A 159 4.05 -18.89 -6.19
CA ARG A 159 2.69 -19.36 -5.87
C ARG A 159 1.63 -18.66 -6.70
N ALA A 160 1.71 -17.33 -6.83
CA ALA A 160 0.76 -16.55 -7.62
C ALA A 160 0.72 -17.02 -9.07
N ILE A 161 1.88 -17.12 -9.73
CA ILE A 161 1.96 -17.54 -11.14
C ILE A 161 1.55 -19.01 -11.35
N GLN A 162 1.84 -19.91 -10.41
CA GLN A 162 1.38 -21.30 -10.45
C GLN A 162 -0.15 -21.42 -10.31
N GLN A 163 -0.79 -20.45 -9.67
CA GLN A 163 -2.25 -20.32 -9.56
C GLN A 163 -2.87 -19.61 -10.78
N GLY A 164 -2.11 -19.30 -11.82
CA GLY A 164 -2.58 -18.62 -13.01
C GLY A 164 -2.77 -17.10 -12.83
N ARG A 165 -2.27 -16.51 -11.72
CA ARG A 165 -2.43 -15.09 -11.39
C ARG A 165 -1.20 -14.30 -11.77
N THR A 166 -1.40 -13.10 -12.31
CA THR A 166 -0.33 -12.11 -12.43
C THR A 166 -0.16 -11.37 -11.11
N LEU A 167 1.09 -11.19 -10.68
CA LEU A 167 1.46 -10.40 -9.52
C LEU A 167 2.23 -9.17 -9.95
N VAL A 168 1.81 -7.99 -9.49
CA VAL A 168 2.50 -6.71 -9.68
C VAL A 168 2.93 -6.18 -8.32
N GLN A 169 4.24 -5.87 -8.18
CA GLN A 169 4.81 -5.22 -7.01
C GLN A 169 5.28 -3.82 -7.38
N VAL A 170 4.83 -2.82 -6.61
CA VAL A 170 5.13 -1.40 -6.85
C VAL A 170 6.12 -0.82 -5.83
N PHE A 171 6.73 -1.68 -4.99
CA PHE A 171 7.53 -1.38 -3.80
C PHE A 171 6.70 -0.84 -2.63
N HIS A 172 7.16 -1.12 -1.40
CA HIS A 172 6.40 -0.87 -0.16
C HIS A 172 5.90 0.57 -0.10
N SER A 173 6.82 1.51 0.03
CA SER A 173 6.51 2.93 0.23
C SER A 173 5.74 3.56 -0.93
N ASN A 174 5.94 3.11 -2.17
CA ASN A 174 5.23 3.63 -3.32
C ASN A 174 3.73 3.30 -3.28
N SER A 175 3.38 2.13 -2.70
CA SER A 175 1.98 1.74 -2.55
C SER A 175 1.21 2.56 -1.50
N GLU A 176 1.90 3.40 -0.71
CA GLU A 176 1.37 4.08 0.47
C GLU A 176 1.54 5.61 0.44
N ARG A 177 2.71 6.08 0.01
CA ARG A 177 3.12 7.50 0.12
C ARG A 177 2.14 8.47 -0.51
N GLY A 178 1.63 8.16 -1.70
CA GLY A 178 0.64 8.99 -2.39
C GLY A 178 -0.64 9.17 -1.55
N TYR A 179 -1.16 8.09 -0.99
CA TYR A 179 -2.33 8.14 -0.12
C TYR A 179 -2.11 9.02 1.12
N LEU A 180 -0.96 8.89 1.78
CA LEU A 180 -0.65 9.68 2.98
C LEU A 180 -0.69 11.20 2.68
N GLN A 181 -0.15 11.58 1.54
CA GLN A 181 -0.06 12.98 1.12
C GLN A 181 -1.37 13.52 0.55
N GLU A 182 -2.02 12.77 -0.32
CA GLU A 182 -3.16 13.24 -1.12
C GLU A 182 -4.49 13.07 -0.40
N VAL A 183 -4.61 12.06 0.46
CA VAL A 183 -5.86 11.67 1.10
C VAL A 183 -5.79 11.83 2.63
N LEU A 184 -4.84 11.17 3.29
CA LEU A 184 -4.81 11.15 4.76
C LEU A 184 -4.47 12.52 5.34
N ARG A 185 -3.46 13.22 4.81
CA ARG A 185 -3.07 14.55 5.31
C ARG A 185 -4.23 15.54 5.33
N PRO A 186 -4.94 15.81 4.23
CA PRO A 186 -6.04 16.77 4.24
C PRO A 186 -7.22 16.31 5.12
N LYS A 187 -7.54 15.01 5.17
CA LYS A 187 -8.57 14.49 6.08
C LYS A 187 -8.19 14.71 7.56
N LEU A 188 -6.94 14.42 7.90
CA LEU A 188 -6.43 14.60 9.25
C LEU A 188 -6.44 16.09 9.66
N GLU A 189 -5.96 16.96 8.77
CA GLU A 189 -5.96 18.42 9.00
C GLU A 189 -7.37 18.96 9.23
N ALA A 190 -8.33 18.57 8.40
CA ALA A 190 -9.73 18.97 8.56
C ALA A 190 -10.31 18.51 9.91
N ALA A 191 -10.08 17.26 10.30
CA ALA A 191 -10.57 16.70 11.55
C ALA A 191 -9.96 17.38 12.79
N ILE A 192 -8.65 17.68 12.78
CA ILE A 192 -8.00 18.33 13.93
C ILE A 192 -8.44 19.78 14.05
N ARG A 193 -8.66 20.48 12.96
CA ARG A 193 -9.11 21.88 12.95
C ARG A 193 -10.49 22.11 13.57
N GLU A 194 -11.29 21.07 13.73
CA GLU A 194 -12.54 21.14 14.51
C GLU A 194 -12.29 21.46 15.98
N THR A 195 -11.13 21.06 16.52
CA THR A 195 -10.74 21.28 17.93
C THR A 195 -9.59 22.27 18.10
N ASP A 196 -8.71 22.38 17.11
CA ASP A 196 -7.56 23.30 17.06
C ASP A 196 -7.48 23.94 15.67
N PRO A 197 -8.11 25.13 15.48
CA PRO A 197 -8.18 25.80 14.18
C PRO A 197 -6.82 26.21 13.59
N ASP A 198 -5.81 26.38 14.43
CA ASP A 198 -4.48 26.87 14.05
C ASP A 198 -3.51 25.74 13.71
N VAL A 199 -3.95 24.48 13.81
CA VAL A 199 -3.10 23.33 13.49
C VAL A 199 -2.70 23.31 12.02
N GLU A 200 -1.44 22.96 11.77
CA GLU A 200 -0.91 22.67 10.45
C GLU A 200 -0.47 21.22 10.36
N VAL A 201 -0.94 20.49 9.34
CA VAL A 201 -0.51 19.13 9.05
C VAL A 201 0.42 19.13 7.84
N VAL A 202 1.69 18.84 8.08
CA VAL A 202 2.74 18.88 7.06
C VAL A 202 3.26 17.49 6.71
N THR A 203 3.65 17.31 5.45
CA THR A 203 4.36 16.12 5.00
C THR A 203 5.87 16.37 5.05
N SER A 204 6.63 15.41 5.58
CA SER A 204 8.10 15.50 5.60
C SER A 204 8.67 15.61 4.19
N LYS A 205 9.54 16.59 3.97
CA LYS A 205 10.24 16.79 2.69
C LYS A 205 11.50 15.92 2.54
N VAL A 206 11.90 15.22 3.62
CA VAL A 206 13.07 14.34 3.63
C VAL A 206 12.71 12.85 3.60
N ASP A 207 11.40 12.56 3.52
CA ASP A 207 10.93 11.19 3.34
C ASP A 207 11.35 10.67 1.96
N LYS A 208 11.96 9.49 1.95
CA LYS A 208 12.39 8.79 0.74
C LYS A 208 12.40 7.29 0.97
N ASP A 209 12.34 6.53 -0.11
CA ASP A 209 12.52 5.08 -0.05
C ASP A 209 13.94 4.74 0.44
N PRO A 210 14.11 3.74 1.32
CA PRO A 210 15.43 3.29 1.76
C PRO A 210 16.22 2.60 0.63
N PHE A 211 15.53 2.09 -0.40
CA PHE A 211 16.17 1.43 -1.53
C PHE A 211 16.29 2.37 -2.72
N THR A 212 17.41 2.28 -3.42
CA THR A 212 17.62 2.87 -4.75
C THR A 212 17.67 1.75 -5.78
N ILE A 213 16.83 1.85 -6.82
CA ILE A 213 16.95 0.95 -7.97
C ILE A 213 18.05 1.51 -8.85
N LEU A 214 19.18 0.79 -8.90
CA LEU A 214 20.36 1.18 -9.64
C LEU A 214 20.44 0.37 -10.95
N ASP A 215 20.58 1.07 -12.08
CA ASP A 215 21.04 0.43 -13.30
C ASP A 215 22.57 0.27 -13.24
N VAL A 216 23.04 -0.97 -13.26
CA VAL A 216 24.49 -1.27 -13.17
C VAL A 216 25.27 -0.70 -14.36
N SER A 217 24.61 -0.45 -15.50
CA SER A 217 25.23 0.20 -16.66
C SER A 217 25.62 1.66 -16.38
N ASP A 218 24.93 2.32 -15.44
CA ASP A 218 25.23 3.70 -15.03
C ASP A 218 26.51 3.82 -14.18
N LEU A 219 27.10 2.68 -13.79
CA LEU A 219 28.36 2.64 -13.02
C LEU A 219 29.63 2.51 -13.92
N LYS A 220 29.44 2.40 -15.21
CA LYS A 220 30.52 2.33 -16.20
C LYS A 220 30.79 3.68 -16.81
#